data_7decd5b5003029010b22c8426a63d9a5
#
_entry.id   7decd5b5003029010b22c8426a63d9a5
#
_cell.length_a   1.000
_cell.length_b   1.000
_cell.length_c   1.000
_cell.angle_alpha   90.00
_cell.angle_beta   90.00
_cell.angle_gamma   90.00
#
_symmetry.space_group_name_H-M   'P 1'
#
loop_
_entity.id
_entity.type
_entity.pdbx_description
1 polymer ?
#
loop_
_entity_poly.entity_id
_entity_poly.type
_entity_poly.pdbx_seq_one_letter_code
_entity_poly.pdbx_strand_id
1 'polypeptide(L)'
;VASQDVKSSSGSEVKLTEGKSTVTIAAGDPSKIVDDTQAAEGADTAASGDVTVEVNGTSYTLSDFVDASVPAGFTKTTMNYEGADRPMAYNETSGIYLAYLTSADGNSNFFLYDDSNATFSPYEEIDISDTTTIVLLSDTSVKLPSNYAQTTLTLNGQEFPVWQDNDKDGFYLMYAVNNNGTKNFYEYDSQENTYQRCD
;
A
#
# COMPACT_ATOMS: atom_id res chain seq x y z
N VAL A 1 -36.38 -16.29 -17.15
CA VAL A 1 -36.90 -17.53 -16.56
C VAL A 1 -37.12 -17.27 -15.08
N ALA A 2 -38.27 -17.69 -14.64
CA ALA A 2 -38.67 -17.50 -13.28
C ALA A 2 -37.77 -18.29 -12.29
N SER A 3 -37.75 -17.86 -11.10
CA SER A 3 -37.14 -18.64 -10.02
C SER A 3 -37.83 -20.01 -9.93
N GLN A 4 -37.03 -21.01 -9.67
CA GLN A 4 -37.52 -22.38 -9.50
C GLN A 4 -37.31 -22.78 -8.02
N ASP A 5 -38.33 -23.42 -7.50
CA ASP A 5 -38.23 -24.03 -6.19
C ASP A 5 -37.68 -25.45 -6.38
N VAL A 6 -36.55 -25.72 -5.77
CA VAL A 6 -35.90 -27.01 -5.80
C VAL A 6 -35.96 -27.62 -4.42
N LYS A 7 -36.41 -28.87 -4.37
CA LYS A 7 -36.41 -29.60 -3.11
C LYS A 7 -35.12 -30.37 -2.95
N SER A 8 -34.48 -30.17 -1.82
CA SER A 8 -33.35 -31.00 -1.43
C SER A 8 -33.81 -32.45 -1.12
N SER A 9 -32.87 -33.37 -1.04
CA SER A 9 -33.18 -34.76 -0.68
C SER A 9 -33.85 -34.93 0.69
N SER A 10 -33.76 -33.92 1.54
CA SER A 10 -34.47 -33.88 2.83
C SER A 10 -35.89 -33.32 2.71
N GLY A 11 -36.32 -32.91 1.54
CA GLY A 11 -37.62 -32.29 1.31
C GLY A 11 -37.70 -30.80 1.58
N SER A 12 -36.59 -30.19 1.94
CA SER A 12 -36.52 -28.73 2.09
C SER A 12 -36.57 -28.02 0.72
N GLU A 13 -37.31 -26.93 0.65
CA GLU A 13 -37.41 -26.15 -0.56
C GLU A 13 -36.30 -25.13 -0.63
N VAL A 14 -35.69 -25.03 -1.80
CA VAL A 14 -34.65 -24.05 -2.12
C VAL A 14 -35.09 -23.23 -3.31
N LYS A 15 -35.11 -21.94 -3.12
CA LYS A 15 -35.52 -21.02 -4.16
C LYS A 15 -34.30 -20.54 -4.96
N LEU A 16 -34.33 -20.83 -6.26
CA LEU A 16 -33.31 -20.37 -7.20
C LEU A 16 -33.71 -19.04 -7.81
N THR A 17 -32.79 -18.11 -7.83
CA THR A 17 -32.99 -16.83 -8.48
C THR A 17 -32.51 -16.88 -9.92
N GLU A 18 -33.32 -16.34 -10.79
CA GLU A 18 -33.11 -16.38 -12.21
C GLU A 18 -31.81 -15.76 -12.71
N GLY A 19 -31.13 -16.50 -13.53
CA GLY A 19 -30.29 -15.95 -14.60
C GLY A 19 -28.90 -15.45 -14.24
N LYS A 20 -28.53 -15.49 -12.98
CA LYS A 20 -27.23 -14.92 -12.57
C LYS A 20 -26.33 -15.87 -11.79
N SER A 21 -26.86 -16.93 -11.30
CA SER A 21 -26.13 -17.79 -10.39
C SER A 21 -26.35 -19.24 -10.72
N THR A 22 -25.30 -20.00 -10.67
CA THR A 22 -25.37 -21.44 -10.51
C THR A 22 -25.44 -21.72 -9.02
N VAL A 23 -26.38 -22.53 -8.60
CA VAL A 23 -26.52 -22.87 -7.19
C VAL A 23 -26.20 -24.34 -6.99
N THR A 24 -25.28 -24.60 -6.12
CA THR A 24 -24.97 -25.96 -5.68
C THR A 24 -25.70 -26.25 -4.38
N ILE A 25 -26.49 -27.31 -4.41
CA ILE A 25 -27.27 -27.70 -3.25
C ILE A 25 -26.63 -28.95 -2.64
N ALA A 26 -26.20 -28.84 -1.40
CA ALA A 26 -25.79 -30.02 -0.64
C ALA A 26 -27.01 -30.82 -0.21
N ALA A 27 -26.95 -32.11 -0.38
CA ALA A 27 -28.06 -32.99 -0.05
C ALA A 27 -28.50 -32.85 1.42
N GLY A 28 -29.74 -32.48 1.60
CA GLY A 28 -30.37 -32.45 2.91
C GLY A 28 -30.20 -31.15 3.72
N ASP A 29 -29.46 -30.18 3.24
CA ASP A 29 -29.21 -28.94 4.01
C ASP A 29 -29.29 -27.70 3.12
N PRO A 30 -30.38 -26.96 3.14
CA PRO A 30 -30.51 -25.76 2.34
C PRO A 30 -29.59 -24.61 2.77
N SER A 31 -29.01 -24.68 3.97
CA SER A 31 -28.01 -23.69 4.39
C SER A 31 -26.67 -23.82 3.66
N LYS A 32 -26.48 -24.92 2.94
CA LYS A 32 -25.30 -25.19 2.13
C LYS A 32 -25.49 -24.88 0.65
N ILE A 33 -26.40 -23.98 0.33
CA ILE A 33 -26.53 -23.45 -1.02
C ILE A 33 -25.42 -22.45 -1.24
N VAL A 34 -24.65 -22.64 -2.27
CA VAL A 34 -23.59 -21.73 -2.67
C VAL A 34 -24.03 -21.02 -3.94
N ASP A 35 -24.06 -19.72 -3.89
CA ASP A 35 -24.24 -18.90 -5.07
C ASP A 35 -22.91 -18.85 -5.82
N ASP A 36 -22.89 -19.40 -7.00
CA ASP A 36 -21.67 -19.54 -7.79
C ASP A 36 -21.04 -18.17 -8.15
N THR A 37 -21.87 -17.17 -8.33
CA THR A 37 -21.39 -15.79 -8.57
C THR A 37 -20.71 -15.25 -7.33
N GLN A 38 -21.27 -15.47 -6.16
CA GLN A 38 -20.71 -15.03 -4.90
C GLN A 38 -19.46 -15.85 -4.52
N ALA A 39 -19.46 -17.12 -4.84
CA ALA A 39 -18.28 -17.96 -4.63
C ALA A 39 -17.10 -17.52 -5.51
N ALA A 40 -17.38 -17.10 -6.75
CA ALA A 40 -16.34 -16.58 -7.63
C ALA A 40 -15.78 -15.24 -7.12
N GLU A 41 -16.63 -14.34 -6.67
CA GLU A 41 -16.20 -13.11 -6.03
C GLU A 41 -15.44 -13.39 -4.73
N GLY A 42 -15.93 -14.33 -3.95
CA GLY A 42 -15.27 -14.75 -2.72
C GLY A 42 -13.92 -15.42 -2.97
N ALA A 43 -13.76 -16.13 -4.08
CA ALA A 43 -12.48 -16.73 -4.45
C ALA A 43 -11.45 -15.68 -4.83
N ASP A 44 -11.86 -14.64 -5.53
CA ASP A 44 -10.97 -13.53 -5.89
C ASP A 44 -10.54 -12.72 -4.67
N THR A 45 -11.42 -12.53 -3.70
CA THR A 45 -11.09 -11.86 -2.43
C THR A 45 -10.44 -12.81 -1.42
N ALA A 46 -10.85 -14.06 -1.37
CA ALA A 46 -10.30 -15.05 -0.44
C ALA A 46 -8.85 -15.42 -0.76
N ALA A 47 -8.46 -15.37 -2.03
CA ALA A 47 -7.07 -15.60 -2.41
C ALA A 47 -6.12 -14.56 -1.84
N SER A 48 -6.62 -13.37 -1.51
CA SER A 48 -5.82 -12.31 -0.92
C SER A 48 -5.87 -12.29 0.61
N GLY A 49 -6.94 -12.73 1.29
CA GLY A 49 -7.10 -12.63 2.75
C GLY A 49 -6.77 -11.23 3.28
N ASP A 50 -7.36 -10.82 4.37
CA ASP A 50 -7.03 -9.53 4.97
C ASP A 50 -5.65 -9.60 5.65
N VAL A 51 -4.74 -8.76 5.20
CA VAL A 51 -3.39 -8.62 5.78
C VAL A 51 -3.32 -7.29 6.51
N THR A 52 -2.96 -7.36 7.78
CA THR A 52 -2.70 -6.17 8.59
C THR A 52 -1.22 -5.86 8.58
N VAL A 53 -0.88 -4.61 8.28
CA VAL A 53 0.48 -4.09 8.29
C VAL A 53 0.57 -2.88 9.20
N GLU A 54 1.76 -2.56 9.67
CA GLU A 54 1.98 -1.40 10.53
C GLU A 54 2.85 -0.36 9.84
N VAL A 55 2.45 0.90 9.99
CA VAL A 55 3.23 2.06 9.56
C VAL A 55 3.27 3.05 10.71
N ASN A 56 4.47 3.34 11.20
CA ASN A 56 4.68 4.25 12.34
C ASN A 56 3.80 3.90 13.58
N GLY A 57 3.62 2.61 13.85
CA GLY A 57 2.81 2.13 14.97
C GLY A 57 1.30 2.16 14.76
N THR A 58 0.83 2.53 13.57
CA THR A 58 -0.58 2.50 13.19
C THR A 58 -0.86 1.31 12.31
N SER A 59 -1.93 0.58 12.59
CA SER A 59 -2.36 -0.59 11.84
C SER A 59 -3.18 -0.20 10.62
N TYR A 60 -2.88 -0.83 9.49
CA TYR A 60 -3.59 -0.68 8.22
C TYR A 60 -3.89 -2.05 7.65
N THR A 61 -4.88 -2.11 6.77
CA THR A 61 -5.20 -3.30 5.98
C THR A 61 -4.66 -3.12 4.56
N LEU A 62 -3.91 -4.11 4.09
CA LEU A 62 -3.45 -4.16 2.71
C LEU A 62 -4.66 -4.40 1.78
N SER A 63 -4.92 -3.46 0.90
CA SER A 63 -6.12 -3.43 0.05
C SER A 63 -5.77 -3.49 -1.43
N ASP A 64 -6.72 -3.94 -2.24
CA ASP A 64 -6.64 -3.82 -3.69
C ASP A 64 -7.05 -2.41 -4.14
N PHE A 65 -6.70 -2.05 -5.35
CA PHE A 65 -6.98 -0.76 -5.96
C PHE A 65 -7.24 -0.91 -7.46
N VAL A 66 -7.91 0.06 -8.04
CA VAL A 66 -8.15 0.12 -9.48
C VAL A 66 -7.00 0.82 -10.21
N ASP A 67 -6.79 0.48 -11.46
CA ASP A 67 -5.71 1.07 -12.27
C ASP A 67 -5.79 2.60 -12.35
N ALA A 68 -7.00 3.14 -12.33
CA ALA A 68 -7.22 4.60 -12.34
C ALA A 68 -6.71 5.31 -11.09
N SER A 69 -6.51 4.60 -9.98
CA SER A 69 -5.99 5.14 -8.72
C SER A 69 -4.47 5.14 -8.65
N VAL A 70 -3.80 4.45 -9.57
CA VAL A 70 -2.34 4.32 -9.57
C VAL A 70 -1.69 5.67 -9.86
N PRO A 71 -0.70 6.10 -9.05
CA PRO A 71 0.00 7.36 -9.29
C PRO A 71 0.70 7.38 -10.64
N ALA A 72 0.89 8.57 -11.18
CA ALA A 72 1.57 8.76 -12.46
C ALA A 72 2.97 8.15 -12.43
N GLY A 73 3.33 7.43 -13.49
CA GLY A 73 4.62 6.74 -13.60
C GLY A 73 4.66 5.35 -12.97
N PHE A 74 3.60 4.95 -12.27
CA PHE A 74 3.45 3.62 -11.68
C PHE A 74 2.53 2.75 -12.51
N THR A 75 2.74 1.43 -12.41
CA THR A 75 1.91 0.41 -13.04
C THR A 75 1.46 -0.60 -11.99
N LYS A 76 0.21 -1.02 -12.06
CA LYS A 76 -0.28 -2.08 -11.16
C LYS A 76 0.44 -3.39 -11.46
N THR A 77 0.91 -4.04 -10.42
CA THR A 77 1.59 -5.33 -10.46
C THR A 77 1.18 -6.18 -9.27
N THR A 78 1.73 -7.36 -9.16
CA THR A 78 1.58 -8.22 -7.98
C THR A 78 2.94 -8.56 -7.39
N MET A 79 2.97 -8.67 -6.08
CA MET A 79 4.15 -9.15 -5.35
C MET A 79 3.73 -10.20 -4.32
N ASN A 80 4.59 -11.19 -4.12
CA ASN A 80 4.37 -12.12 -3.03
C ASN A 80 4.65 -11.45 -1.69
N TYR A 81 3.65 -11.40 -0.85
CA TYR A 81 3.74 -10.91 0.51
C TYR A 81 2.96 -11.84 1.44
N GLU A 82 3.63 -12.34 2.46
CA GLU A 82 3.07 -13.32 3.41
C GLU A 82 2.44 -14.54 2.72
N GLY A 83 3.13 -15.07 1.72
CA GLY A 83 2.76 -16.32 1.05
C GLY A 83 1.67 -16.21 0.00
N ALA A 84 1.21 -15.02 -0.35
CA ALA A 84 0.22 -14.80 -1.40
C ALA A 84 0.61 -13.61 -2.28
N ASP A 85 0.14 -13.64 -3.52
CA ASP A 85 0.33 -12.53 -4.43
C ASP A 85 -0.60 -11.38 -4.05
N ARG A 86 -0.03 -10.21 -3.84
CA ARG A 86 -0.72 -9.00 -3.40
C ARG A 86 -0.61 -7.91 -4.45
N PRO A 87 -1.66 -7.09 -4.64
CA PRO A 87 -1.60 -5.96 -5.55
C PRO A 87 -0.63 -4.89 -5.04
N MET A 88 0.24 -4.44 -5.90
CA MET A 88 1.20 -3.37 -5.66
C MET A 88 1.26 -2.46 -6.88
N ALA A 89 1.76 -1.25 -6.71
CA ALA A 89 2.12 -0.37 -7.81
C ALA A 89 3.64 -0.30 -7.91
N TYR A 90 4.16 -0.29 -9.14
CA TYR A 90 5.59 -0.32 -9.40
C TYR A 90 5.99 0.77 -10.39
N ASN A 91 7.04 1.50 -10.05
CA ASN A 91 7.69 2.43 -10.95
C ASN A 91 9.00 1.82 -11.44
N GLU A 92 9.05 1.47 -12.71
CA GLU A 92 10.21 0.80 -13.32
C GLU A 92 11.46 1.69 -13.32
N THR A 93 11.29 3.00 -13.47
CA THR A 93 12.41 3.95 -13.55
C THR A 93 13.06 4.17 -12.19
N SER A 94 12.27 4.34 -11.14
CA SER A 94 12.79 4.56 -9.78
C SER A 94 12.97 3.28 -8.97
N GLY A 95 12.38 2.17 -9.40
CA GLY A 95 12.40 0.91 -8.66
C GLY A 95 11.53 0.89 -7.42
N ILE A 96 10.60 1.82 -7.28
CA ILE A 96 9.74 1.97 -6.11
C ILE A 96 8.51 1.11 -6.23
N TYR A 97 8.15 0.42 -5.14
CA TYR A 97 6.88 -0.26 -4.97
C TYR A 97 5.98 0.50 -4.01
N LEU A 98 4.69 0.57 -4.32
CA LEU A 98 3.67 1.14 -3.46
C LEU A 98 2.62 0.08 -3.13
N ALA A 99 2.16 0.09 -1.90
CA ALA A 99 1.01 -0.70 -1.43
C ALA A 99 -0.16 0.23 -1.11
N TYR A 100 -1.37 -0.23 -1.35
CA TYR A 100 -2.58 0.51 -1.03
C TYR A 100 -3.09 0.05 0.31
N LEU A 101 -3.01 0.92 1.31
CA LEU A 101 -3.33 0.60 2.69
C LEU A 101 -4.56 1.38 3.15
N THR A 102 -5.44 0.68 3.85
CA THR A 102 -6.66 1.25 4.42
C THR A 102 -6.55 1.30 5.94
N SER A 103 -6.78 2.47 6.51
CA SER A 103 -6.79 2.68 7.95
C SER A 103 -8.08 2.19 8.60
N ALA A 104 -8.13 2.12 9.94
CA ALA A 104 -9.29 1.67 10.69
C ALA A 104 -10.52 2.57 10.48
N ASP A 105 -10.35 3.84 10.14
CA ASP A 105 -11.41 4.80 9.83
C ASP A 105 -11.88 4.75 8.36
N GLY A 106 -11.33 3.82 7.56
CA GLY A 106 -11.73 3.58 6.18
C GLY A 106 -11.02 4.43 5.13
N ASN A 107 -10.05 5.25 5.51
CA ASN A 107 -9.24 6.01 4.57
C ASN A 107 -8.15 5.15 3.95
N SER A 108 -8.03 5.23 2.64
CA SER A 108 -7.06 4.45 1.86
C SER A 108 -6.08 5.37 1.16
N ASN A 109 -4.80 5.02 1.23
CA ASN A 109 -3.72 5.74 0.57
C ASN A 109 -2.63 4.78 0.11
N PHE A 110 -1.78 5.25 -0.81
CA PHE A 110 -0.57 4.54 -1.17
C PHE A 110 0.53 4.80 -0.15
N PHE A 111 1.25 3.73 0.18
CA PHE A 111 2.41 3.75 1.06
C PHE A 111 3.59 3.11 0.35
N LEU A 112 4.79 3.54 0.72
CA LEU A 112 6.02 2.97 0.20
C LEU A 112 6.21 1.56 0.74
N TYR A 113 6.47 0.59 -0.15
CA TYR A 113 6.84 -0.77 0.21
C TYR A 113 8.30 -1.03 -0.10
N ASP A 114 9.06 -1.44 0.92
CA ASP A 114 10.44 -1.88 0.77
C ASP A 114 10.47 -3.41 0.69
N ASP A 115 10.71 -3.91 -0.50
CA ASP A 115 10.75 -5.35 -0.78
C ASP A 115 11.97 -6.05 -0.18
N SER A 116 13.03 -5.31 0.12
CA SER A 116 14.24 -5.86 0.77
C SER A 116 14.00 -6.25 2.22
N ASN A 117 13.17 -5.50 2.92
CA ASN A 117 12.87 -5.68 4.34
C ASN A 117 11.42 -6.10 4.60
N ALA A 118 10.57 -6.14 3.57
CA ALA A 118 9.12 -6.35 3.67
C ALA A 118 8.45 -5.37 4.65
N THR A 119 8.83 -4.10 4.56
CA THR A 119 8.34 -3.03 5.43
C THR A 119 7.58 -1.97 4.66
N PHE A 120 6.66 -1.30 5.36
CA PHE A 120 5.86 -0.22 4.82
C PHE A 120 6.21 1.10 5.50
N SER A 121 6.25 2.17 4.73
CA SER A 121 6.51 3.52 5.22
C SER A 121 5.67 4.54 4.47
N PRO A 122 5.50 5.75 5.01
CA PRO A 122 4.75 6.79 4.33
C PRO A 122 5.35 7.12 2.96
N TYR A 123 4.47 7.42 2.00
CA TYR A 123 4.85 7.82 0.66
C TYR A 123 4.63 9.32 0.48
N GLU A 124 5.71 10.05 0.29
CA GLU A 124 5.70 11.49 0.00
C GLU A 124 6.67 11.80 -1.11
N GLU A 125 6.18 12.52 -2.11
CA GLU A 125 6.97 13.05 -3.21
C GLU A 125 7.26 14.53 -2.99
N ILE A 126 8.48 14.93 -3.26
CA ILE A 126 8.92 16.33 -3.21
C ILE A 126 9.56 16.69 -4.54
N ASP A 127 9.01 17.69 -5.20
CA ASP A 127 9.61 18.27 -6.40
C ASP A 127 10.69 19.26 -5.97
N ILE A 128 11.94 18.92 -6.24
CA ILE A 128 13.08 19.79 -5.91
C ILE A 128 13.52 20.66 -7.09
N SER A 129 13.08 20.31 -8.30
CA SER A 129 13.25 21.09 -9.53
C SER A 129 12.21 20.69 -10.56
N ASP A 130 12.17 21.37 -11.70
CA ASP A 130 11.26 21.05 -12.81
C ASP A 130 11.45 19.64 -13.37
N THR A 131 12.59 19.01 -13.11
CA THR A 131 12.96 17.71 -13.66
C THR A 131 13.26 16.64 -12.61
N THR A 132 13.32 17.01 -11.34
CA THR A 132 13.73 16.10 -10.27
C THR A 132 12.70 16.08 -9.16
N THR A 133 12.14 14.89 -8.95
CA THR A 133 11.27 14.55 -7.83
C THR A 133 11.99 13.55 -6.94
N ILE A 134 11.90 13.72 -5.66
CA ILE A 134 12.43 12.77 -4.67
C ILE A 134 11.31 12.16 -3.85
N VAL A 135 11.50 10.91 -3.45
CA VAL A 135 10.62 10.20 -2.52
C VAL A 135 11.38 9.95 -1.23
N LEU A 136 10.82 10.42 -0.12
CA LEU A 136 11.43 10.26 1.19
C LEU A 136 11.45 8.79 1.60
N LEU A 137 12.57 8.36 2.15
CA LEU A 137 12.77 7.02 2.67
C LEU A 137 12.80 7.04 4.21
N SER A 138 12.31 5.97 4.81
CA SER A 138 12.31 5.79 6.27
C SER A 138 13.45 4.89 6.75
N ASP A 139 14.47 4.68 5.93
CA ASP A 139 15.64 3.88 6.30
C ASP A 139 16.53 4.64 7.28
N THR A 140 16.64 4.13 8.50
CA THR A 140 17.48 4.70 9.55
C THR A 140 18.81 3.97 9.72
N SER A 141 19.09 2.97 8.89
CA SER A 141 20.35 2.22 8.92
C SER A 141 21.52 2.99 8.32
N VAL A 142 21.25 4.11 7.66
CA VAL A 142 22.26 4.99 7.07
C VAL A 142 23.15 5.61 8.15
N LYS A 143 24.43 5.65 7.87
CA LYS A 143 25.41 6.20 8.81
C LYS A 143 25.75 7.63 8.44
N LEU A 144 25.65 8.50 9.43
CA LEU A 144 25.97 9.91 9.32
C LEU A 144 27.12 10.28 10.29
N PRO A 145 27.82 11.39 10.03
CA PRO A 145 28.76 11.96 10.98
C PRO A 145 28.12 12.26 12.33
N SER A 146 28.92 12.32 13.38
CA SER A 146 28.46 12.46 14.77
C SER A 146 27.82 13.81 15.12
N ASN A 147 27.96 14.80 14.24
CA ASN A 147 27.31 16.11 14.42
C ASN A 147 25.84 16.13 14.00
N TYR A 148 25.32 15.02 13.47
CA TYR A 148 23.91 14.89 13.12
C TYR A 148 23.16 14.08 14.16
N ALA A 149 22.01 14.56 14.59
CA ALA A 149 21.11 13.88 15.49
C ALA A 149 19.83 13.48 14.79
N GLN A 150 19.42 12.23 14.93
CA GLN A 150 18.17 11.77 14.38
C GLN A 150 16.99 12.46 15.06
N THR A 151 16.05 12.93 14.26
CA THR A 151 14.78 13.51 14.70
C THR A 151 13.67 13.11 13.74
N THR A 152 12.50 13.65 13.92
CA THR A 152 11.33 13.36 13.08
C THR A 152 10.85 14.66 12.43
N LEU A 153 10.55 14.58 11.14
CA LEU A 153 9.90 15.65 10.37
C LEU A 153 8.51 15.18 9.95
N THR A 154 7.50 16.02 10.20
CA THR A 154 6.14 15.75 9.78
C THR A 154 5.85 16.49 8.48
N LEU A 155 5.48 15.74 7.44
CA LEU A 155 5.04 16.26 6.15
C LEU A 155 3.67 15.68 5.82
N ASN A 156 2.70 16.54 5.52
CA ASN A 156 1.34 16.14 5.17
C ASN A 156 0.71 15.14 6.15
N GLY A 157 0.99 15.31 7.44
CA GLY A 157 0.50 14.45 8.50
C GLY A 157 1.25 13.12 8.66
N GLN A 158 2.32 12.90 7.90
CA GLN A 158 3.15 11.70 7.97
C GLN A 158 4.51 12.02 8.58
N GLU A 159 5.01 11.11 9.40
CA GLU A 159 6.30 11.27 10.07
C GLU A 159 7.41 10.56 9.32
N PHE A 160 8.53 11.28 9.13
CA PHE A 160 9.74 10.75 8.49
C PHE A 160 10.94 10.92 9.38
N PRO A 161 11.86 9.94 9.44
CA PRO A 161 13.13 10.11 10.11
C PRO A 161 14.00 11.08 9.29
N VAL A 162 14.52 12.06 9.95
CA VAL A 162 15.47 13.04 9.41
C VAL A 162 16.59 13.23 10.40
N TRP A 163 17.66 13.90 10.00
CA TRP A 163 18.80 14.17 10.88
C TRP A 163 19.05 15.66 10.89
N GLN A 164 19.04 16.21 12.08
CA GLN A 164 19.34 17.62 12.30
C GLN A 164 20.84 17.82 12.45
N ASP A 165 21.36 18.84 11.76
CA ASP A 165 22.74 19.31 11.97
C ASP A 165 22.80 20.06 13.31
N ASN A 166 23.60 19.58 14.25
CA ASN A 166 23.74 20.22 15.56
C ASN A 166 24.46 21.57 15.50
N ASP A 167 25.13 21.84 14.42
CA ASP A 167 25.88 23.09 14.19
C ASP A 167 25.07 24.14 13.43
N LYS A 168 23.90 23.75 12.87
CA LYS A 168 23.06 24.62 12.05
C LYS A 168 21.59 24.46 12.39
N ASP A 169 21.00 25.45 12.99
CA ASP A 169 19.57 25.46 13.26
C ASP A 169 18.75 25.56 11.97
N GLY A 170 17.70 24.73 11.91
CA GLY A 170 16.74 24.76 10.81
C GLY A 170 17.13 23.93 9.58
N PHE A 171 18.29 23.27 9.60
CA PHE A 171 18.75 22.39 8.53
C PHE A 171 18.60 20.92 8.92
N TYR A 172 18.01 20.17 8.01
CA TYR A 172 17.75 18.74 8.20
C TYR A 172 18.26 17.96 7.01
N LEU A 173 18.87 16.81 7.26
CA LEU A 173 19.17 15.84 6.21
C LEU A 173 18.05 14.84 6.09
N MET A 174 17.62 14.59 4.87
CA MET A 174 16.65 13.59 4.52
C MET A 174 17.28 12.57 3.59
N TYR A 175 16.96 11.29 3.80
CA TYR A 175 17.36 10.24 2.88
C TYR A 175 16.23 9.99 1.90
N ALA A 176 16.52 10.05 0.62
CA ALA A 176 15.51 9.98 -0.42
C ALA A 176 16.02 9.30 -1.68
N VAL A 177 15.10 8.80 -2.48
CA VAL A 177 15.35 8.26 -3.81
C VAL A 177 14.82 9.23 -4.86
N ASN A 178 15.60 9.52 -5.89
CA ASN A 178 15.15 10.36 -6.99
C ASN A 178 14.36 9.56 -8.03
N ASN A 179 13.82 10.25 -9.02
CA ASN A 179 13.05 9.64 -10.09
C ASN A 179 13.85 8.68 -11.01
N ASN A 180 15.17 8.63 -10.88
CA ASN A 180 16.04 7.66 -11.55
C ASN A 180 16.44 6.46 -10.68
N GLY A 181 15.92 6.37 -9.45
CA GLY A 181 16.23 5.30 -8.52
C GLY A 181 17.53 5.49 -7.72
N THR A 182 18.16 6.65 -7.81
CA THR A 182 19.39 6.95 -7.07
C THR A 182 19.04 7.46 -5.67
N LYS A 183 19.60 6.82 -4.65
CA LYS A 183 19.42 7.19 -3.25
C LYS A 183 20.52 8.14 -2.81
N ASN A 184 20.13 9.26 -2.19
CA ASN A 184 21.05 10.28 -1.69
C ASN A 184 20.47 10.98 -0.47
N PHE A 185 21.34 11.73 0.20
CA PHE A 185 20.92 12.69 1.20
C PHE A 185 20.57 14.02 0.54
N TYR A 186 19.54 14.66 1.09
CA TYR A 186 19.09 15.99 0.69
C TYR A 186 19.03 16.86 1.94
N GLU A 187 19.56 18.06 1.85
CA GLU A 187 19.45 19.06 2.91
C GLU A 187 18.16 19.85 2.70
N TYR A 188 17.36 19.92 3.74
CA TYR A 188 16.16 20.71 3.82
C TYR A 188 16.40 21.92 4.72
N ASP A 189 16.22 23.11 4.16
CA ASP A 189 16.21 24.38 4.88
C ASP A 189 14.74 24.71 5.25
N SER A 190 14.42 24.59 6.53
CA SER A 190 13.06 24.82 7.03
C SER A 190 12.65 26.29 7.05
N GLN A 191 13.60 27.21 6.99
CA GLN A 191 13.33 28.65 6.98
C GLN A 191 12.97 29.15 5.60
N GLU A 192 13.69 28.65 4.58
CA GLU A 192 13.47 29.03 3.18
C GLU A 192 12.61 28.03 2.42
N ASN A 193 12.30 26.89 3.05
CA ASN A 193 11.56 25.78 2.44
C ASN A 193 12.18 25.29 1.14
N THR A 194 13.49 25.12 1.16
CA THR A 194 14.28 24.68 0.00
C THR A 194 14.94 23.34 0.25
N TYR A 195 15.19 22.62 -0.84
CA TYR A 195 15.82 21.30 -0.81
C TYR A 195 17.05 21.31 -1.69
N GLN A 196 18.14 20.76 -1.18
CA GLN A 196 19.40 20.69 -1.90
C GLN A 196 20.02 19.30 -1.73
N ARG A 197 20.52 18.77 -2.84
CA ARG A 197 21.25 17.50 -2.79
C ARG A 197 22.58 17.68 -2.06
N CYS A 198 22.90 16.76 -1.17
CA CYS A 198 24.21 16.66 -0.53
C CYS A 198 25.08 15.66 -1.31
N ASP A 199 26.24 16.11 -1.74
CA ASP A 199 27.24 15.28 -2.42
C ASP A 199 28.26 14.71 -1.42
#